data_49205990ea80d248150781fa878dde19
#
_entry.id   49205990ea80d248150781fa878dde19
#
_cell.length_a   1.000
_cell.length_b   1.000
_cell.length_c   1.000
_cell.angle_alpha   90.00
_cell.angle_beta   90.00
_cell.angle_gamma   90.00
#
_symmetry.space_group_name_H-M   'P 1'
#
loop_
_entity.id
_entity.type
_entity.pdbx_description
1 polymer ?
#
loop_
_entity_poly.entity_id
_entity_poly.type
_entity_poly.pdbx_seq_one_letter_code
_entity_poly.pdbx_strand_id
1 'polypeptide(L)'
;MKILLDFHYSDFWTDPSVQLLPKAWKADENNETKMCDNIYQFTKETIQKFKEAGADVGMTQVGNELTNGGFGIYLNRDAGKTYDAVWGDKKKSTKINTYLKAGIKAVRETLPESLVVLHLETPNVKKYQDIMNTWKRDKVDYDVLGSSYYPFWSTWSKANTPETLAKVQDLAASYGKLFAVMETGWANSLKDADGTGNTIGESANTSAYSVGPQGQVDELTDLYKTVMSKGNGLGAFYWEGAWIPVRAGQTYWKYNKEQSDKYGTGWAAAGSKDYFVAQKLYYNGQPAWGGCSWDNVTMFDFNGHPLQSLRFYKDSVSKGAEQIAAINICDKNGKQIAATQYAKVEIGKTKTVTLPKVAGYAPETNSYKMTVKGTKDGIVQQKVVYKKLPQGAAINYNYRVKVTSKKYKVYSNFNWKKTKTNPYKKTYVAKYKYSHQNGSTYLALYTKAGKFVGYINQKAVKRLGYATQPEQGKAYKYGKRVKITKKNYKLYKNFQWKKSKTKVYKKTYTAKYRYKHENGYKYLALYTKSGKFVGYINSKAVRIVK
;
A
#
# COMPACT_ATOMS: atom_id res chain seq x y z
N MET A 1 -6.71 23.82 11.14
CA MET A 1 -7.52 22.68 10.64
C MET A 1 -6.71 22.03 9.53
N LYS A 2 -6.54 20.71 9.57
CA LYS A 2 -5.86 20.00 8.47
C LYS A 2 -6.78 19.82 7.27
N ILE A 3 -6.21 19.94 6.09
CA ILE A 3 -6.92 19.87 4.81
C ILE A 3 -6.51 18.58 4.10
N LEU A 4 -7.46 17.92 3.43
CA LEU A 4 -7.22 16.97 2.38
C LEU A 4 -7.45 17.68 1.05
N LEU A 5 -6.45 17.64 0.16
CA LEU A 5 -6.63 18.08 -1.23
C LEU A 5 -6.97 16.86 -2.08
N ASP A 6 -8.10 16.94 -2.78
CA ASP A 6 -8.56 15.92 -3.71
C ASP A 6 -8.39 16.39 -5.16
N PHE A 7 -7.57 15.65 -5.93
CA PHE A 7 -7.28 15.96 -7.32
C PHE A 7 -8.09 15.05 -8.24
N HIS A 8 -9.16 15.58 -8.84
CA HIS A 8 -9.98 14.87 -9.81
C HIS A 8 -9.34 14.76 -11.20
N TYR A 9 -8.38 15.63 -11.53
CA TYR A 9 -7.74 15.72 -12.86
C TYR A 9 -8.75 15.81 -14.01
N SER A 10 -9.77 16.62 -13.80
CA SER A 10 -10.85 16.90 -14.73
C SER A 10 -11.30 18.35 -14.57
N ASP A 11 -11.97 18.91 -15.55
CA ASP A 11 -12.60 20.24 -15.46
C ASP A 11 -13.83 20.22 -14.55
N PHE A 12 -14.24 19.04 -14.12
CA PHE A 12 -15.38 18.81 -13.25
C PHE A 12 -15.07 17.65 -12.27
N TRP A 13 -15.96 17.38 -11.32
CA TRP A 13 -15.79 16.22 -10.46
C TRP A 13 -15.87 14.91 -11.27
N THR A 14 -15.14 13.92 -10.83
CA THR A 14 -15.11 12.58 -11.44
C THR A 14 -15.79 11.57 -10.52
N ASP A 15 -16.37 10.53 -11.12
CA ASP A 15 -16.92 9.37 -10.46
C ASP A 15 -16.52 8.07 -11.20
N PRO A 16 -16.87 6.87 -10.73
CA PRO A 16 -16.51 5.61 -11.40
C PRO A 16 -17.03 5.50 -12.84
N SER A 17 -18.04 6.26 -13.23
CA SER A 17 -18.62 6.24 -14.57
C SER A 17 -18.07 7.32 -15.47
N VAL A 18 -17.39 8.34 -14.93
CA VAL A 18 -16.86 9.46 -15.69
C VAL A 18 -15.51 9.95 -15.15
N GLN A 19 -14.50 9.83 -15.99
CA GLN A 19 -13.12 10.21 -15.71
C GLN A 19 -12.56 11.00 -16.90
N LEU A 20 -13.26 12.11 -17.25
CA LEU A 20 -12.91 12.94 -18.38
C LEU A 20 -11.61 13.72 -18.14
N LEU A 21 -10.78 13.82 -19.16
CA LEU A 21 -9.61 14.69 -19.11
C LEU A 21 -10.02 16.16 -19.13
N PRO A 22 -9.24 17.04 -18.48
CA PRO A 22 -9.35 18.48 -18.68
C PRO A 22 -9.26 18.83 -20.17
N LYS A 23 -10.06 19.78 -20.62
CA LYS A 23 -10.02 20.27 -22.01
C LYS A 23 -8.61 20.70 -22.42
N ALA A 24 -7.88 21.34 -21.51
CA ALA A 24 -6.50 21.78 -21.73
C ALA A 24 -5.52 20.62 -22.04
N TRP A 25 -5.83 19.40 -21.59
CA TRP A 25 -4.96 18.23 -21.76
C TRP A 25 -5.41 17.31 -22.91
N LYS A 26 -6.56 17.56 -23.50
CA LYS A 26 -7.17 16.69 -24.52
C LYS A 26 -6.26 16.45 -25.73
N ALA A 27 -5.49 17.45 -26.15
CA ALA A 27 -4.53 17.31 -27.24
C ALA A 27 -3.37 16.37 -26.92
N ASP A 28 -3.07 16.16 -25.63
CA ASP A 28 -1.95 15.36 -25.15
C ASP A 28 -2.36 13.93 -24.75
N GLU A 29 -3.63 13.53 -24.84
CA GLU A 29 -4.16 12.26 -24.30
C GLU A 29 -3.41 11.01 -24.79
N ASN A 30 -2.84 11.07 -26.00
CA ASN A 30 -2.08 9.99 -26.60
C ASN A 30 -0.55 10.11 -26.38
N ASN A 31 -0.09 11.17 -25.73
CA ASN A 31 1.31 11.40 -25.41
C ASN A 31 1.54 11.21 -23.91
N GLU A 32 2.02 10.02 -23.52
CA GLU A 32 2.20 9.65 -22.10
C GLU A 32 3.16 10.61 -21.36
N THR A 33 4.24 11.06 -22.01
CA THR A 33 5.20 12.00 -21.40
C THR A 33 4.54 13.33 -21.08
N LYS A 34 3.86 13.94 -22.06
CA LYS A 34 3.16 15.20 -21.84
C LYS A 34 2.04 15.09 -20.81
N MET A 35 1.30 13.98 -20.81
CA MET A 35 0.29 13.73 -19.79
C MET A 35 0.91 13.66 -18.38
N CYS A 36 2.04 12.98 -18.23
CA CYS A 36 2.76 12.95 -16.95
C CYS A 36 3.22 14.35 -16.52
N ASP A 37 3.74 15.14 -17.45
CA ASP A 37 4.17 16.52 -17.18
C ASP A 37 2.99 17.41 -16.78
N ASN A 38 1.86 17.32 -17.49
CA ASN A 38 0.64 18.05 -17.16
C ASN A 38 0.14 17.73 -15.74
N ILE A 39 0.06 16.44 -15.41
CA ILE A 39 -0.38 15.97 -14.08
C ILE A 39 0.60 16.44 -13.00
N TYR A 40 1.89 16.29 -13.23
CA TYR A 40 2.94 16.70 -12.29
C TYR A 40 2.89 18.20 -12.03
N GLN A 41 2.88 19.03 -13.07
CA GLN A 41 2.91 20.49 -12.93
C GLN A 41 1.64 21.00 -12.26
N PHE A 42 0.45 20.54 -12.70
CA PHE A 42 -0.81 20.93 -12.08
C PHE A 42 -0.86 20.61 -10.59
N THR A 43 -0.45 19.39 -10.22
CA THR A 43 -0.43 18.96 -8.81
C THR A 43 0.54 19.81 -8.00
N LYS A 44 1.76 20.01 -8.52
CA LYS A 44 2.81 20.80 -7.87
C LYS A 44 2.38 22.26 -7.64
N GLU A 45 1.93 22.91 -8.69
CA GLU A 45 1.52 24.32 -8.64
C GLU A 45 0.32 24.53 -7.71
N THR A 46 -0.65 23.61 -7.74
CA THR A 46 -1.81 23.67 -6.85
C THR A 46 -1.37 23.55 -5.39
N ILE A 47 -0.54 22.55 -5.06
CA ILE A 47 -0.03 22.38 -3.69
C ILE A 47 0.78 23.60 -3.25
N GLN A 48 1.59 24.17 -4.13
CA GLN A 48 2.37 25.37 -3.82
C GLN A 48 1.47 26.56 -3.44
N LYS A 49 0.41 26.79 -4.21
CA LYS A 49 -0.59 27.85 -3.91
C LYS A 49 -1.24 27.66 -2.55
N PHE A 50 -1.64 26.42 -2.20
CA PHE A 50 -2.20 26.12 -0.87
C PHE A 50 -1.18 26.36 0.25
N LYS A 51 0.08 25.96 0.03
CA LYS A 51 1.16 26.16 0.98
C LYS A 51 1.48 27.63 1.18
N GLU A 52 1.56 28.41 0.10
CA GLU A 52 1.78 29.86 0.12
C GLU A 52 0.63 30.59 0.84
N ALA A 53 -0.61 30.10 0.70
CA ALA A 53 -1.78 30.59 1.42
C ALA A 53 -1.80 30.17 2.91
N GLY A 54 -0.79 29.43 3.39
CA GLY A 54 -0.71 28.98 4.78
C GLY A 54 -1.63 27.80 5.13
N ALA A 55 -2.11 27.06 4.14
CA ALA A 55 -2.97 25.91 4.38
C ALA A 55 -2.18 24.72 4.98
N ASP A 56 -2.72 24.11 6.03
CA ASP A 56 -2.18 22.89 6.66
C ASP A 56 -2.69 21.65 5.93
N VAL A 57 -2.05 21.28 4.82
CA VAL A 57 -2.43 20.12 3.99
C VAL A 57 -1.83 18.85 4.59
N GLY A 58 -2.66 18.05 5.23
CA GLY A 58 -2.26 16.79 5.88
C GLY A 58 -2.35 15.57 4.97
N MET A 59 -3.24 15.60 3.96
CA MET A 59 -3.41 14.54 2.98
C MET A 59 -3.60 15.10 1.58
N THR A 60 -3.18 14.33 0.59
CA THR A 60 -3.38 14.64 -0.84
C THR A 60 -3.88 13.39 -1.54
N GLN A 61 -5.08 13.45 -2.08
CA GLN A 61 -5.69 12.40 -2.88
C GLN A 61 -5.31 12.59 -4.35
N VAL A 62 -4.75 11.57 -4.96
CA VAL A 62 -4.29 11.57 -6.35
C VAL A 62 -5.26 10.73 -7.20
N GLY A 63 -6.21 11.39 -7.83
CA GLY A 63 -7.34 10.79 -8.52
C GLY A 63 -8.51 10.43 -7.61
N ASN A 64 -9.73 10.57 -8.10
CA ASN A 64 -10.96 10.29 -7.37
C ASN A 64 -11.66 9.06 -7.93
N GLU A 65 -12.12 8.15 -7.04
CA GLU A 65 -12.92 6.95 -7.35
C GLU A 65 -12.43 6.14 -8.57
N LEU A 66 -11.16 5.77 -8.54
CA LEU A 66 -10.42 5.15 -9.67
C LEU A 66 -10.87 3.72 -10.01
N THR A 67 -11.93 3.21 -9.46
CA THR A 67 -12.34 1.80 -9.60
C THR A 67 -12.49 1.35 -11.04
N ASN A 68 -13.09 2.16 -11.89
CA ASN A 68 -13.29 1.85 -13.31
C ASN A 68 -12.27 2.54 -14.22
N GLY A 69 -11.18 3.04 -13.65
CA GLY A 69 -10.10 3.72 -14.36
C GLY A 69 -9.90 5.16 -13.90
N GLY A 70 -9.12 5.93 -14.67
CA GLY A 70 -8.82 7.33 -14.37
C GLY A 70 -8.11 8.01 -15.55
N PHE A 71 -7.96 9.33 -15.47
CA PHE A 71 -7.17 10.11 -16.43
C PHE A 71 -7.58 9.89 -17.90
N GLY A 72 -8.88 9.84 -18.19
CA GLY A 72 -9.41 9.59 -19.52
C GLY A 72 -9.41 8.11 -19.95
N ILE A 73 -8.84 7.21 -19.18
CA ILE A 73 -8.80 5.76 -19.40
C ILE A 73 -9.79 5.10 -18.45
N TYR A 74 -11.04 4.91 -18.88
CA TYR A 74 -12.10 4.38 -18.01
C TYR A 74 -13.20 3.67 -18.81
N LEU A 75 -14.17 3.05 -18.13
CA LEU A 75 -15.21 2.23 -18.75
C LEU A 75 -16.32 3.02 -19.45
N ASN A 76 -16.48 4.29 -19.16
CA ASN A 76 -17.50 5.19 -19.73
C ASN A 76 -18.90 4.55 -19.83
N ARG A 77 -19.38 3.93 -18.72
CA ARG A 77 -20.69 3.25 -18.64
C ARG A 77 -20.94 2.18 -19.73
N ASP A 78 -19.88 1.57 -20.26
CA ASP A 78 -20.01 0.49 -21.24
C ASP A 78 -20.74 -0.72 -20.63
N ALA A 79 -21.92 -1.04 -21.18
CA ALA A 79 -22.74 -2.16 -20.71
C ALA A 79 -21.97 -3.49 -20.79
N GLY A 80 -22.06 -4.27 -19.70
CA GLY A 80 -21.45 -5.58 -19.61
C GLY A 80 -19.94 -5.60 -19.35
N LYS A 81 -19.28 -4.46 -19.27
CA LYS A 81 -17.87 -4.37 -18.85
C LYS A 81 -17.75 -4.08 -17.36
N THR A 82 -16.71 -4.61 -16.75
CA THR A 82 -16.37 -4.41 -15.35
C THR A 82 -14.97 -3.80 -15.22
N TYR A 83 -14.58 -3.43 -14.01
CA TYR A 83 -13.25 -2.87 -13.71
C TYR A 83 -12.09 -3.65 -14.33
N ASP A 84 -12.25 -4.97 -14.57
CA ASP A 84 -11.24 -5.83 -15.21
C ASP A 84 -10.89 -5.38 -16.63
N ALA A 85 -11.83 -4.76 -17.37
CA ALA A 85 -11.56 -4.25 -18.72
C ALA A 85 -10.55 -3.09 -18.72
N VAL A 86 -10.27 -2.51 -17.56
CA VAL A 86 -9.24 -1.48 -17.37
C VAL A 86 -8.08 -2.03 -16.55
N TRP A 87 -8.34 -2.51 -15.33
CA TRP A 87 -7.29 -2.93 -14.40
C TRP A 87 -6.71 -4.32 -14.71
N GLY A 88 -7.48 -5.21 -15.34
CA GLY A 88 -7.00 -6.48 -15.88
C GLY A 88 -6.19 -6.33 -17.17
N ASP A 89 -6.40 -5.26 -17.92
CA ASP A 89 -5.58 -4.90 -19.08
C ASP A 89 -4.25 -4.30 -18.60
N LYS A 90 -3.14 -5.03 -18.81
CA LYS A 90 -1.81 -4.61 -18.36
C LYS A 90 -1.38 -3.27 -18.96
N LYS A 91 -1.70 -2.99 -20.23
CA LYS A 91 -1.30 -1.74 -20.91
C LYS A 91 -2.03 -0.54 -20.28
N LYS A 92 -3.35 -0.65 -20.11
CA LYS A 92 -4.16 0.40 -19.49
C LYS A 92 -3.77 0.63 -18.04
N SER A 93 -3.71 -0.44 -17.23
CA SER A 93 -3.36 -0.33 -15.81
C SER A 93 -1.95 0.22 -15.60
N THR A 94 -0.96 -0.17 -16.41
CA THR A 94 0.39 0.41 -16.33
C THR A 94 0.39 1.89 -16.71
N LYS A 95 -0.38 2.29 -17.72
CA LYS A 95 -0.49 3.71 -18.12
C LYS A 95 -1.13 4.55 -17.01
N ILE A 96 -2.24 4.09 -16.41
CA ILE A 96 -2.85 4.77 -15.26
C ILE A 96 -1.87 4.87 -14.09
N ASN A 97 -1.16 3.78 -13.78
CA ASN A 97 -0.17 3.76 -12.70
C ASN A 97 1.00 4.73 -12.96
N THR A 98 1.37 4.94 -14.22
CA THR A 98 2.38 5.93 -14.62
C THR A 98 1.88 7.36 -14.34
N TYR A 99 0.60 7.64 -14.63
CA TYR A 99 -0.03 8.92 -14.33
C TYR A 99 -0.17 9.17 -12.82
N LEU A 100 -0.59 8.16 -12.07
CA LEU A 100 -0.62 8.23 -10.60
C LEU A 100 0.77 8.57 -10.05
N LYS A 101 1.83 7.92 -10.53
CA LYS A 101 3.20 8.21 -10.09
C LYS A 101 3.64 9.63 -10.40
N ALA A 102 3.18 10.24 -11.49
CA ALA A 102 3.49 11.63 -11.82
C ALA A 102 2.88 12.60 -10.78
N GLY A 103 1.59 12.44 -10.44
CA GLY A 103 0.93 13.21 -9.39
C GLY A 103 1.56 12.98 -8.01
N ILE A 104 1.80 11.72 -7.65
CA ILE A 104 2.44 11.34 -6.38
C ILE A 104 3.84 11.95 -6.27
N LYS A 105 4.62 11.94 -7.35
CA LYS A 105 5.95 12.58 -7.37
C LYS A 105 5.85 14.07 -7.04
N ALA A 106 4.88 14.78 -7.63
CA ALA A 106 4.67 16.19 -7.33
C ALA A 106 4.34 16.40 -5.84
N VAL A 107 3.47 15.56 -5.24
CA VAL A 107 3.16 15.61 -3.81
C VAL A 107 4.42 15.39 -2.97
N ARG A 108 5.17 14.32 -3.23
CA ARG A 108 6.36 13.96 -2.45
C ARG A 108 7.47 15.02 -2.51
N GLU A 109 7.59 15.70 -3.64
CA GLU A 109 8.60 16.75 -3.80
C GLU A 109 8.19 18.10 -3.20
N THR A 110 6.88 18.43 -3.24
CA THR A 110 6.38 19.74 -2.81
C THR A 110 5.93 19.75 -1.35
N LEU A 111 5.34 18.63 -0.90
CA LEU A 111 4.79 18.47 0.45
C LEU A 111 5.07 17.05 0.99
N PRO A 112 6.35 16.71 1.26
CA PRO A 112 6.78 15.35 1.60
C PRO A 112 6.13 14.77 2.87
N GLU A 113 5.60 15.62 3.75
CA GLU A 113 4.87 15.23 4.95
C GLU A 113 3.40 14.89 4.72
N SER A 114 2.81 15.25 3.58
CA SER A 114 1.41 14.92 3.25
C SER A 114 1.25 13.42 2.99
N LEU A 115 0.20 12.82 3.56
CA LEU A 115 -0.20 11.47 3.22
C LEU A 115 -0.77 11.44 1.81
N VAL A 116 -0.30 10.49 1.00
CA VAL A 116 -0.85 10.26 -0.34
C VAL A 116 -1.98 9.24 -0.26
N VAL A 117 -3.15 9.62 -0.75
CA VAL A 117 -4.35 8.78 -0.80
C VAL A 117 -4.60 8.33 -2.23
N LEU A 118 -4.93 7.04 -2.43
CA LEU A 118 -5.56 6.52 -3.64
C LEU A 118 -6.96 6.03 -3.29
N HIS A 119 -7.95 6.49 -4.05
CA HIS A 119 -9.36 6.37 -3.73
C HIS A 119 -10.09 5.43 -4.70
N LEU A 120 -10.80 4.46 -4.14
CA LEU A 120 -11.68 3.53 -4.86
C LEU A 120 -13.10 3.64 -4.32
N GLU A 121 -14.10 3.44 -5.18
CA GLU A 121 -15.51 3.44 -4.77
C GLU A 121 -16.02 2.04 -4.40
N THR A 122 -17.12 1.99 -3.68
CA THR A 122 -17.88 0.77 -3.32
C THR A 122 -17.00 -0.37 -2.78
N PRO A 123 -16.93 -0.57 -1.46
CA PRO A 123 -16.05 -1.54 -0.82
C PRO A 123 -16.25 -2.95 -1.40
N ASN A 124 -15.18 -3.53 -1.97
CA ASN A 124 -15.17 -4.88 -2.51
C ASN A 124 -13.76 -5.46 -2.43
N VAL A 125 -13.59 -6.50 -1.63
CA VAL A 125 -12.27 -7.07 -1.32
C VAL A 125 -11.55 -7.53 -2.59
N LYS A 126 -12.22 -8.28 -3.47
CA LYS A 126 -11.58 -8.81 -4.69
C LYS A 126 -11.18 -7.68 -5.64
N LYS A 127 -12.12 -6.79 -5.95
CA LYS A 127 -11.89 -5.64 -6.83
C LYS A 127 -10.73 -4.78 -6.33
N TYR A 128 -10.71 -4.45 -5.04
CA TYR A 128 -9.64 -3.67 -4.42
C TYR A 128 -8.30 -4.39 -4.46
N GLN A 129 -8.29 -5.69 -4.15
CA GLN A 129 -7.07 -6.51 -4.19
C GLN A 129 -6.46 -6.56 -5.59
N ASP A 130 -7.28 -6.75 -6.62
CA ASP A 130 -6.83 -6.81 -8.01
C ASP A 130 -6.19 -5.47 -8.42
N ILE A 131 -6.83 -4.35 -8.11
CA ILE A 131 -6.32 -3.00 -8.39
C ILE A 131 -5.02 -2.74 -7.61
N MET A 132 -5.00 -3.00 -6.29
CA MET A 132 -3.81 -2.82 -5.45
C MET A 132 -2.64 -3.71 -5.89
N ASN A 133 -2.91 -4.88 -6.46
CA ASN A 133 -1.87 -5.72 -7.06
C ASN A 133 -1.20 -5.04 -8.26
N THR A 134 -1.94 -4.27 -9.07
CA THR A 134 -1.35 -3.49 -10.17
C THR A 134 -0.50 -2.34 -9.63
N TRP A 135 -0.95 -1.65 -8.57
CA TRP A 135 -0.18 -0.61 -7.89
C TRP A 135 1.12 -1.16 -7.31
N LYS A 136 1.05 -2.33 -6.66
CA LYS A 136 2.23 -3.03 -6.13
C LYS A 136 3.19 -3.46 -7.23
N ARG A 137 2.69 -4.04 -8.33
CA ARG A 137 3.47 -4.45 -9.51
C ARG A 137 4.27 -3.28 -10.06
N ASP A 138 3.62 -2.12 -10.23
CA ASP A 138 4.21 -0.94 -10.86
C ASP A 138 4.84 0.03 -9.86
N LYS A 139 4.93 -0.37 -8.57
CA LYS A 139 5.57 0.38 -7.48
C LYS A 139 4.97 1.78 -7.30
N VAL A 140 3.66 1.87 -7.27
CA VAL A 140 2.95 3.11 -6.94
C VAL A 140 3.12 3.37 -5.44
N ASP A 141 3.66 4.55 -5.08
CA ASP A 141 4.02 4.93 -3.70
C ASP A 141 2.90 5.76 -3.06
N TYR A 142 1.98 5.11 -2.36
CA TYR A 142 0.90 5.76 -1.61
C TYR A 142 0.89 5.29 -0.15
N ASP A 143 0.19 6.03 0.71
CA ASP A 143 0.13 5.80 2.15
C ASP A 143 -1.22 5.25 2.59
N VAL A 144 -2.31 5.76 2.01
CA VAL A 144 -3.69 5.52 2.44
C VAL A 144 -4.49 4.91 1.30
N LEU A 145 -5.17 3.79 1.58
CA LEU A 145 -6.25 3.31 0.75
C LEU A 145 -7.52 4.05 1.14
N GLY A 146 -8.09 4.82 0.23
CA GLY A 146 -9.37 5.50 0.36
C GLY A 146 -10.51 4.66 -0.17
N SER A 147 -11.69 4.74 0.45
CA SER A 147 -12.91 4.07 0.00
C SER A 147 -14.11 4.99 0.14
N SER A 148 -14.97 5.09 -0.88
CA SER A 148 -16.32 5.60 -0.68
C SER A 148 -17.16 4.53 0.05
N TYR A 149 -18.04 4.97 0.94
CA TYR A 149 -18.92 4.10 1.70
C TYR A 149 -20.28 4.74 1.88
N TYR A 150 -21.28 4.27 1.15
CA TYR A 150 -22.64 4.81 1.20
C TYR A 150 -23.63 3.68 1.55
N PRO A 151 -24.07 3.59 2.80
CA PRO A 151 -24.91 2.48 3.28
C PRO A 151 -26.21 2.26 2.51
N PHE A 152 -26.78 3.30 1.93
CA PHE A 152 -28.04 3.20 1.18
C PHE A 152 -27.93 2.34 -0.11
N TRP A 153 -26.72 2.14 -0.65
CA TRP A 153 -26.47 1.27 -1.80
C TRP A 153 -26.30 -0.21 -1.42
N SER A 154 -26.38 -0.55 -0.15
CA SER A 154 -26.15 -1.94 0.32
C SER A 154 -27.11 -2.97 -0.26
N THR A 155 -28.35 -2.59 -0.57
CA THR A 155 -29.34 -3.52 -1.14
C THR A 155 -28.99 -4.04 -2.52
N TRP A 156 -28.30 -3.27 -3.32
CA TRP A 156 -27.98 -3.65 -4.70
C TRP A 156 -26.72 -4.50 -4.81
N SER A 157 -25.72 -4.22 -4.00
CA SER A 157 -24.41 -4.87 -4.11
C SER A 157 -24.00 -5.69 -2.90
N LYS A 158 -24.69 -5.56 -1.77
CA LYS A 158 -24.25 -6.07 -0.45
C LYS A 158 -22.82 -5.63 -0.08
N ALA A 159 -22.30 -4.62 -0.77
CA ALA A 159 -20.92 -4.17 -0.65
C ALA A 159 -20.77 -3.06 0.41
N ASN A 160 -21.74 -2.14 0.49
CA ASN A 160 -21.69 -1.02 1.45
C ASN A 160 -22.23 -1.47 2.83
N THR A 161 -21.54 -2.44 3.44
CA THR A 161 -21.83 -2.94 4.79
C THR A 161 -20.61 -2.75 5.68
N PRO A 162 -20.79 -2.59 7.01
CA PRO A 162 -19.68 -2.49 7.95
C PRO A 162 -18.69 -3.67 7.85
N GLU A 163 -19.20 -4.89 7.61
CA GLU A 163 -18.38 -6.10 7.47
C GLU A 163 -17.51 -6.05 6.22
N THR A 164 -18.05 -5.60 5.10
CA THR A 164 -17.29 -5.47 3.86
C THR A 164 -16.26 -4.36 3.97
N LEU A 165 -16.63 -3.23 4.56
CA LEU A 165 -15.72 -2.12 4.85
C LEU A 165 -14.56 -2.59 5.75
N ALA A 166 -14.86 -3.34 6.82
CA ALA A 166 -13.86 -3.89 7.71
C ALA A 166 -12.89 -4.85 7.00
N LYS A 167 -13.38 -5.69 6.06
CA LYS A 167 -12.55 -6.59 5.25
C LYS A 167 -11.63 -5.83 4.29
N VAL A 168 -12.12 -4.75 3.68
CA VAL A 168 -11.29 -3.86 2.82
C VAL A 168 -10.23 -3.14 3.64
N GLN A 169 -10.55 -2.74 4.87
CA GLN A 169 -9.56 -2.18 5.80
C GLN A 169 -8.48 -3.20 6.19
N ASP A 170 -8.84 -4.48 6.41
CA ASP A 170 -7.85 -5.56 6.64
C ASP A 170 -6.99 -5.81 5.41
N LEU A 171 -7.58 -5.72 4.21
CA LEU A 171 -6.82 -5.78 2.97
C LEU A 171 -5.79 -4.65 2.92
N ALA A 172 -6.17 -3.39 3.19
CA ALA A 172 -5.23 -2.27 3.26
C ALA A 172 -4.08 -2.54 4.24
N ALA A 173 -4.38 -3.05 5.45
CA ALA A 173 -3.38 -3.43 6.45
C ALA A 173 -2.41 -4.51 5.93
N SER A 174 -2.90 -5.49 5.16
CA SER A 174 -2.07 -6.55 4.57
C SER A 174 -1.04 -6.03 3.55
N TYR A 175 -1.32 -4.86 2.95
CA TYR A 175 -0.38 -4.14 2.08
C TYR A 175 0.45 -3.09 2.85
N GLY A 176 0.32 -3.02 4.18
CA GLY A 176 1.00 -2.03 5.01
C GLY A 176 0.46 -0.61 4.83
N LYS A 177 -0.82 -0.48 4.45
CA LYS A 177 -1.46 0.82 4.18
C LYS A 177 -2.40 1.22 5.30
N LEU A 178 -2.52 2.54 5.51
CA LEU A 178 -3.59 3.14 6.27
C LEU A 178 -4.90 3.06 5.47
N PHE A 179 -6.00 3.30 6.14
CA PHE A 179 -7.32 3.25 5.57
C PHE A 179 -8.17 4.45 6.02
N ALA A 180 -8.89 5.07 5.09
CA ALA A 180 -9.85 6.12 5.37
C ALA A 180 -11.09 5.94 4.48
N VAL A 181 -12.25 6.34 5.00
CA VAL A 181 -13.44 6.53 4.17
C VAL A 181 -13.39 7.96 3.62
N MET A 182 -13.28 8.09 2.31
CA MET A 182 -13.11 9.36 1.62
C MET A 182 -14.43 10.06 1.37
N GLU A 183 -15.50 9.25 1.25
CA GLU A 183 -16.84 9.75 1.04
C GLU A 183 -17.84 8.88 1.80
N THR A 184 -18.76 9.54 2.50
CA THR A 184 -19.97 8.95 3.09
C THR A 184 -21.07 9.99 3.18
N GLY A 185 -22.29 9.56 3.39
CA GLY A 185 -23.40 10.45 3.63
C GLY A 185 -24.70 9.72 3.90
N TRP A 186 -25.62 10.38 4.59
CA TRP A 186 -26.95 9.89 4.88
C TRP A 186 -27.99 11.01 4.77
N ALA A 187 -29.20 10.67 4.31
CA ALA A 187 -30.25 11.65 4.08
C ALA A 187 -30.77 12.29 5.38
N ASN A 188 -30.78 13.61 5.42
CA ASN A 188 -31.49 14.37 6.45
C ASN A 188 -32.99 14.47 6.15
N SER A 189 -33.39 14.28 4.89
CA SER A 189 -34.77 14.34 4.39
C SER A 189 -34.89 13.52 3.11
N LEU A 190 -36.10 13.08 2.73
CA LEU A 190 -36.36 12.50 1.41
C LEU A 190 -36.95 13.54 0.42
N LYS A 191 -37.14 14.77 0.86
CA LYS A 191 -37.68 15.87 0.03
C LYS A 191 -36.61 16.33 -0.95
N ASP A 192 -37.04 16.65 -2.15
CA ASP A 192 -36.28 17.34 -3.17
C ASP A 192 -36.61 18.84 -3.07
N ALA A 193 -35.61 19.69 -2.89
CA ALA A 193 -35.80 21.12 -2.73
C ALA A 193 -35.41 21.96 -3.96
N ASP A 194 -34.70 21.38 -4.90
CA ASP A 194 -34.19 22.12 -6.07
C ASP A 194 -34.77 21.64 -7.42
N GLY A 195 -35.51 20.54 -7.45
CA GLY A 195 -36.13 19.99 -8.66
C GLY A 195 -35.23 19.03 -9.43
N THR A 196 -34.04 18.71 -8.92
CA THR A 196 -33.19 17.63 -9.44
C THR A 196 -33.34 16.41 -8.55
N GLY A 197 -34.00 15.36 -9.02
CA GLY A 197 -34.33 14.20 -8.22
C GLY A 197 -33.16 13.65 -7.40
N ASN A 198 -33.41 13.46 -6.10
CA ASN A 198 -32.36 13.06 -5.16
C ASN A 198 -31.91 11.60 -5.32
N THR A 199 -30.63 11.35 -5.16
CA THR A 199 -30.06 9.98 -5.14
C THR A 199 -30.61 9.18 -3.98
N ILE A 200 -30.81 9.77 -2.79
CA ILE A 200 -31.55 9.20 -1.68
C ILE A 200 -32.94 9.83 -1.62
N GLY A 201 -33.80 9.44 -2.56
CA GLY A 201 -35.18 9.88 -2.63
C GLY A 201 -36.15 8.86 -1.99
N GLU A 202 -37.46 9.04 -2.21
CA GLU A 202 -38.52 8.20 -1.63
C GLU A 202 -38.41 6.71 -1.98
N SER A 203 -37.83 6.38 -3.13
CA SER A 203 -37.61 5.00 -3.56
C SER A 203 -36.29 4.38 -3.06
N ALA A 204 -35.45 5.15 -2.38
CA ALA A 204 -34.15 4.69 -1.93
C ALA A 204 -34.28 3.75 -0.71
N ASN A 205 -33.30 2.84 -0.57
CA ASN A 205 -33.23 2.00 0.61
C ASN A 205 -32.69 2.79 1.80
N THR A 206 -33.55 3.12 2.72
CA THR A 206 -33.23 3.82 3.97
C THR A 206 -33.36 2.94 5.21
N SER A 207 -33.31 1.61 5.04
CA SER A 207 -33.50 0.65 6.15
C SER A 207 -32.31 0.60 7.12
N ALA A 208 -31.13 1.06 6.69
CA ALA A 208 -29.92 1.01 7.54
C ALA A 208 -30.01 1.97 8.73
N TYR A 209 -30.50 3.19 8.50
CA TYR A 209 -30.68 4.22 9.53
C TYR A 209 -31.98 4.99 9.30
N SER A 210 -32.46 5.68 10.32
CA SER A 210 -33.60 6.59 10.15
C SER A 210 -33.23 7.77 9.25
N VAL A 211 -34.17 8.24 8.45
CA VAL A 211 -34.00 9.49 7.69
C VAL A 211 -34.10 10.67 8.64
N GLY A 212 -33.11 11.54 8.61
CA GLY A 212 -33.08 12.72 9.48
C GLY A 212 -31.71 12.94 10.11
N PRO A 213 -31.53 14.05 10.85
CA PRO A 213 -30.26 14.39 11.50
C PRO A 213 -29.76 13.32 12.48
N GLN A 214 -30.67 12.59 13.14
CA GLN A 214 -30.26 11.47 14.02
C GLN A 214 -29.68 10.31 13.21
N GLY A 215 -30.28 9.95 12.07
CA GLY A 215 -29.75 8.92 11.20
C GLY A 215 -28.36 9.26 10.64
N GLN A 216 -28.09 10.54 10.36
CA GLN A 216 -26.75 11.00 9.99
C GLN A 216 -25.74 10.78 11.14
N VAL A 217 -26.13 11.03 12.38
CA VAL A 217 -25.31 10.80 13.57
C VAL A 217 -25.07 9.31 13.79
N ASP A 218 -26.09 8.47 13.61
CA ASP A 218 -26.01 7.01 13.80
C ASP A 218 -25.09 6.38 12.74
N GLU A 219 -25.24 6.78 11.48
CA GLU A 219 -24.37 6.35 10.39
C GLU A 219 -22.90 6.70 10.67
N LEU A 220 -22.61 7.96 10.97
CA LEU A 220 -21.26 8.41 11.29
C LEU A 220 -20.69 7.69 12.53
N THR A 221 -21.53 7.46 13.54
CA THR A 221 -21.10 6.75 14.76
C THR A 221 -20.66 5.33 14.45
N ASP A 222 -21.43 4.58 13.67
CA ASP A 222 -21.11 3.20 13.32
C ASP A 222 -19.93 3.13 12.34
N LEU A 223 -19.86 4.08 11.42
CA LEU A 223 -18.72 4.19 10.50
C LEU A 223 -17.43 4.44 11.26
N TYR A 224 -17.39 5.46 12.14
CA TYR A 224 -16.18 5.74 12.94
C TYR A 224 -15.82 4.59 13.87
N LYS A 225 -16.80 3.93 14.52
CA LYS A 225 -16.54 2.72 15.31
C LYS A 225 -15.87 1.63 14.46
N THR A 226 -16.38 1.39 13.24
CA THR A 226 -15.82 0.39 12.32
C THR A 226 -14.40 0.73 11.94
N VAL A 227 -14.17 1.93 11.41
CA VAL A 227 -12.86 2.36 10.89
C VAL A 227 -11.83 2.50 12.02
N MET A 228 -12.21 3.09 13.15
CA MET A 228 -11.29 3.36 14.25
C MET A 228 -11.05 2.16 15.16
N SER A 229 -11.80 1.05 15.02
CA SER A 229 -11.56 -0.18 15.78
C SER A 229 -10.23 -0.85 15.45
N LYS A 230 -9.63 -0.53 14.30
CA LYS A 230 -8.39 -1.13 13.79
C LYS A 230 -7.22 -0.14 13.79
N GLY A 231 -6.01 -0.70 13.92
CA GLY A 231 -4.77 0.09 14.06
C GLY A 231 -4.40 0.95 12.85
N ASN A 232 -4.97 0.70 11.68
CA ASN A 232 -4.68 1.43 10.44
C ASN A 232 -5.80 2.39 10.00
N GLY A 233 -6.92 2.53 10.75
CA GLY A 233 -8.01 3.44 10.39
C GLY A 233 -7.71 4.89 10.74
N LEU A 234 -8.04 5.82 9.85
CA LEU A 234 -7.86 7.26 10.02
C LEU A 234 -9.17 7.98 10.37
N GLY A 235 -10.31 7.48 9.89
CA GLY A 235 -11.61 8.12 10.03
C GLY A 235 -12.35 8.21 8.70
N ALA A 236 -13.25 9.18 8.60
CA ALA A 236 -14.09 9.37 7.43
C ALA A 236 -14.29 10.85 7.10
N PHE A 237 -14.59 11.12 5.82
CA PHE A 237 -15.02 12.41 5.31
C PHE A 237 -16.49 12.34 4.91
N TYR A 238 -17.27 13.30 5.38
CA TYR A 238 -18.67 13.41 5.00
C TYR A 238 -18.77 14.18 3.68
N TRP A 239 -19.39 13.57 2.66
CA TRP A 239 -19.51 14.15 1.33
C TRP A 239 -20.52 15.28 1.33
N GLU A 240 -20.15 16.43 0.75
CA GLU A 240 -21.02 17.58 0.52
C GLU A 240 -21.83 18.03 1.76
N GLY A 241 -21.22 17.92 2.94
CA GLY A 241 -21.88 18.24 4.22
C GLY A 241 -22.40 19.66 4.35
N ALA A 242 -21.99 20.58 3.48
CA ALA A 242 -22.38 22.00 3.51
C ALA A 242 -23.13 22.45 2.24
N TRP A 243 -23.57 21.55 1.38
CA TRP A 243 -24.29 21.93 0.18
C TRP A 243 -25.69 22.47 0.48
N ILE A 244 -26.11 23.52 -0.30
CA ILE A 244 -27.44 24.13 -0.25
C ILE A 244 -28.11 23.91 -1.61
N PRO A 245 -29.44 23.69 -1.68
CA PRO A 245 -30.15 23.47 -2.92
C PRO A 245 -29.94 24.59 -3.94
N VAL A 246 -29.68 24.20 -5.19
CA VAL A 246 -29.62 25.10 -6.34
C VAL A 246 -30.70 24.67 -7.33
N ARG A 247 -31.57 25.58 -7.73
CA ARG A 247 -32.68 25.27 -8.62
C ARG A 247 -32.19 24.66 -9.94
N ALA A 248 -32.79 23.53 -10.34
CA ALA A 248 -32.36 22.76 -11.49
C ALA A 248 -33.01 23.20 -12.82
N GLY A 249 -32.40 22.75 -13.93
CA GLY A 249 -32.93 22.85 -15.27
C GLY A 249 -32.67 24.16 -15.98
N GLN A 250 -32.94 24.19 -17.30
CA GLN A 250 -32.68 25.35 -18.15
C GLN A 250 -33.45 26.61 -17.72
N THR A 251 -34.64 26.44 -17.19
CA THR A 251 -35.47 27.58 -16.73
C THR A 251 -34.76 28.42 -15.68
N TYR A 252 -33.93 27.79 -14.87
CA TYR A 252 -33.20 28.44 -13.77
C TYR A 252 -31.74 28.74 -14.11
N TRP A 253 -31.27 28.38 -15.31
CA TRP A 253 -29.88 28.56 -15.69
C TRP A 253 -29.35 29.97 -15.52
N LYS A 254 -30.13 30.96 -16.00
CA LYS A 254 -29.77 32.39 -15.86
C LYS A 254 -29.62 32.78 -14.38
N TYR A 255 -30.59 32.43 -13.58
CA TYR A 255 -30.54 32.66 -12.14
C TYR A 255 -29.35 31.99 -11.47
N ASN A 256 -29.15 30.71 -11.72
CA ASN A 256 -28.05 29.94 -11.15
C ASN A 256 -26.68 30.50 -11.58
N LYS A 257 -26.55 30.93 -12.85
CA LYS A 257 -25.36 31.59 -13.35
C LYS A 257 -25.09 32.92 -12.63
N GLU A 258 -26.09 33.73 -12.45
CA GLU A 258 -25.99 35.01 -11.72
C GLU A 258 -25.57 34.77 -10.26
N GLN A 259 -26.09 33.73 -9.61
CA GLN A 259 -25.68 33.35 -8.26
C GLN A 259 -24.22 32.84 -8.23
N SER A 260 -23.83 32.01 -9.19
CA SER A 260 -22.45 31.53 -9.33
C SER A 260 -21.47 32.67 -9.57
N ASP A 261 -21.81 33.60 -10.46
CA ASP A 261 -20.97 34.78 -10.75
C ASP A 261 -20.83 35.68 -9.50
N LYS A 262 -21.91 35.81 -8.71
CA LYS A 262 -21.94 36.65 -7.50
C LYS A 262 -21.20 36.03 -6.31
N TYR A 263 -21.34 34.74 -6.10
CA TYR A 263 -20.85 34.04 -4.91
C TYR A 263 -19.66 33.11 -5.20
N GLY A 264 -19.29 32.92 -6.45
CA GLY A 264 -18.16 32.06 -6.86
C GLY A 264 -18.39 30.56 -6.67
N THR A 265 -19.66 30.12 -6.63
CA THR A 265 -19.99 28.72 -6.32
C THR A 265 -20.94 28.07 -7.32
N GLY A 266 -20.97 26.76 -7.33
CA GLY A 266 -22.04 25.93 -7.82
C GLY A 266 -21.97 25.47 -9.25
N TRP A 267 -22.91 24.62 -9.56
CA TRP A 267 -23.12 23.91 -10.81
C TRP A 267 -23.56 24.79 -11.97
N ALA A 268 -23.85 26.04 -11.68
CA ALA A 268 -24.28 27.01 -12.67
C ALA A 268 -23.15 27.60 -13.52
N ALA A 269 -21.90 27.19 -13.30
CA ALA A 269 -20.78 27.64 -14.11
C ALA A 269 -20.93 27.20 -15.57
N ALA A 270 -20.51 28.04 -16.51
CA ALA A 270 -20.66 27.79 -17.96
C ALA A 270 -20.05 26.44 -18.42
N GLY A 271 -18.97 25.97 -17.75
CA GLY A 271 -18.33 24.68 -18.05
C GLY A 271 -19.16 23.45 -17.65
N SER A 272 -20.10 23.57 -16.73
CA SER A 272 -20.91 22.44 -16.25
C SER A 272 -21.80 21.83 -17.35
N LYS A 273 -22.23 22.64 -18.31
CA LYS A 273 -23.02 22.18 -19.47
C LYS A 273 -22.33 21.02 -20.20
N ASP A 274 -21.05 21.16 -20.48
CA ASP A 274 -20.29 20.14 -21.20
C ASP A 274 -20.18 18.84 -20.42
N TYR A 275 -20.07 18.95 -19.09
CA TYR A 275 -20.10 17.80 -18.19
C TYR A 275 -21.44 17.07 -18.28
N PHE A 276 -22.57 17.78 -18.13
CA PHE A 276 -23.90 17.16 -18.20
C PHE A 276 -24.18 16.49 -19.55
N VAL A 277 -23.73 17.09 -20.65
CA VAL A 277 -23.83 16.47 -21.99
C VAL A 277 -22.99 15.20 -22.05
N ALA A 278 -21.76 15.22 -21.54
CA ALA A 278 -20.88 14.05 -21.51
C ALA A 278 -21.45 12.92 -20.64
N GLN A 279 -22.12 13.25 -19.54
CA GLN A 279 -22.81 12.31 -18.64
C GLN A 279 -24.16 11.84 -19.15
N LYS A 280 -24.68 12.43 -20.24
CA LYS A 280 -26.04 12.17 -20.74
C LYS A 280 -27.13 12.46 -19.69
N LEU A 281 -26.91 13.49 -18.88
CA LEU A 281 -27.88 13.96 -17.89
C LEU A 281 -28.82 14.96 -18.52
N TYR A 282 -30.12 14.67 -18.51
CA TYR A 282 -31.15 15.49 -19.11
C TYR A 282 -32.29 15.76 -18.13
N TYR A 283 -32.82 16.96 -18.17
CA TYR A 283 -34.04 17.38 -17.49
C TYR A 283 -35.02 17.91 -18.53
N ASN A 284 -36.23 17.35 -18.60
CA ASN A 284 -37.24 17.69 -19.61
C ASN A 284 -36.70 17.69 -21.06
N GLY A 285 -35.87 16.68 -21.41
CA GLY A 285 -35.32 16.51 -22.77
C GLY A 285 -34.19 17.48 -23.13
N GLN A 286 -33.75 18.33 -22.19
CA GLN A 286 -32.61 19.23 -22.36
C GLN A 286 -31.49 18.84 -21.38
N PRO A 287 -30.21 19.14 -21.72
CA PRO A 287 -29.12 18.95 -20.76
C PRO A 287 -29.46 19.58 -19.41
N ALA A 288 -29.35 18.82 -18.34
CA ALA A 288 -29.58 19.32 -16.99
C ALA A 288 -28.49 20.31 -16.59
N TRP A 289 -28.86 21.47 -16.11
CA TRP A 289 -27.95 22.50 -15.62
C TRP A 289 -28.37 22.99 -14.25
N GLY A 290 -27.44 22.98 -13.33
CA GLY A 290 -27.74 23.32 -11.94
C GLY A 290 -28.55 22.21 -11.25
N GLY A 291 -28.87 22.45 -10.00
CA GLY A 291 -29.48 21.48 -9.12
C GLY A 291 -28.47 20.46 -8.57
N CYS A 292 -28.86 19.72 -7.54
CA CYS A 292 -28.00 18.77 -6.86
C CYS A 292 -28.79 17.54 -6.40
N SER A 293 -28.45 16.37 -6.90
CA SER A 293 -29.06 15.12 -6.44
C SER A 293 -28.65 14.70 -5.01
N TRP A 294 -27.86 15.52 -4.32
CA TRP A 294 -27.33 15.29 -2.98
C TRP A 294 -27.69 16.40 -1.98
N ASP A 295 -28.56 17.32 -2.33
CA ASP A 295 -28.94 18.46 -1.47
C ASP A 295 -29.58 18.04 -0.15
N ASN A 296 -30.15 16.85 -0.10
CA ASN A 296 -30.80 16.27 1.07
C ASN A 296 -29.88 15.43 1.98
N VAL A 297 -28.58 15.30 1.67
CA VAL A 297 -27.59 14.60 2.54
C VAL A 297 -26.73 15.57 3.34
N THR A 298 -26.86 16.87 3.13
CA THR A 298 -26.06 17.87 3.82
C THR A 298 -26.37 17.92 5.33
N MET A 299 -25.49 18.55 6.11
CA MET A 299 -25.68 18.83 7.55
C MET A 299 -26.37 20.19 7.80
N PHE A 300 -27.04 20.72 6.79
CA PHE A 300 -27.85 21.91 6.82
C PHE A 300 -29.24 21.62 6.27
N ASP A 301 -30.25 22.40 6.72
CA ASP A 301 -31.56 22.34 6.08
C ASP A 301 -31.55 23.06 4.72
N PHE A 302 -32.64 22.96 3.97
CA PHE A 302 -32.76 23.57 2.65
C PHE A 302 -32.70 25.09 2.64
N ASN A 303 -32.70 25.74 3.80
CA ASN A 303 -32.56 27.20 3.97
C ASN A 303 -31.14 27.55 4.47
N GLY A 304 -30.24 26.58 4.61
CA GLY A 304 -28.87 26.80 5.07
C GLY A 304 -28.72 26.91 6.59
N HIS A 305 -29.72 26.50 7.38
CA HIS A 305 -29.57 26.46 8.84
C HIS A 305 -28.90 25.14 9.25
N PRO A 306 -27.92 25.19 10.17
CA PRO A 306 -27.20 23.99 10.59
C PRO A 306 -28.14 23.02 11.32
N LEU A 307 -28.08 21.75 10.95
CA LEU A 307 -28.78 20.66 11.61
C LEU A 307 -27.99 20.18 12.85
N GLN A 308 -28.66 19.48 13.74
CA GLN A 308 -27.99 18.92 14.93
C GLN A 308 -26.86 17.97 14.61
N SER A 309 -26.94 17.24 13.49
CA SER A 309 -25.90 16.34 12.99
C SER A 309 -24.54 17.02 12.77
N LEU A 310 -24.51 18.32 12.45
CA LEU A 310 -23.26 19.08 12.32
C LEU A 310 -22.40 19.07 13.59
N ARG A 311 -23.04 18.90 14.76
CA ARG A 311 -22.35 18.83 16.06
C ARG A 311 -21.58 17.53 16.26
N PHE A 312 -21.82 16.49 15.45
CA PHE A 312 -21.17 15.20 15.58
C PHE A 312 -19.65 15.30 15.75
N TYR A 313 -18.99 16.09 14.91
CA TYR A 313 -17.52 16.24 14.96
C TYR A 313 -17.02 16.93 16.23
N LYS A 314 -17.80 17.85 16.79
CA LYS A 314 -17.49 18.49 18.06
C LYS A 314 -17.71 17.55 19.24
N ASP A 315 -18.81 16.81 19.20
CA ASP A 315 -19.27 15.99 20.31
C ASP A 315 -18.55 14.63 20.37
N SER A 316 -18.02 14.14 19.23
CA SER A 316 -17.27 12.88 19.14
C SER A 316 -15.83 12.95 19.66
N VAL A 317 -15.28 14.14 19.90
CA VAL A 317 -13.96 14.33 20.50
C VAL A 317 -14.07 14.10 22.00
N SER A 318 -13.91 12.84 22.42
CA SER A 318 -13.99 12.43 23.84
C SER A 318 -12.61 12.24 24.47
N LYS A 319 -12.57 12.24 25.83
CA LYS A 319 -11.40 11.85 26.62
C LYS A 319 -11.06 10.40 26.28
N GLY A 320 -9.82 10.12 25.89
CA GLY A 320 -9.36 8.79 25.47
C GLY A 320 -9.37 8.56 23.95
N ALA A 321 -9.76 9.55 23.14
CA ALA A 321 -9.58 9.45 21.71
C ALA A 321 -8.10 9.25 21.32
N GLU A 322 -7.88 8.53 20.24
CA GLU A 322 -6.54 8.26 19.71
C GLU A 322 -6.14 9.30 18.67
N GLN A 323 -4.88 9.72 18.74
CA GLN A 323 -4.23 10.52 17.71
C GLN A 323 -3.34 9.65 16.85
N ILE A 324 -3.16 9.99 15.60
CA ILE A 324 -2.16 9.38 14.72
C ILE A 324 -0.91 10.24 14.68
N ALA A 325 0.22 9.67 15.11
CA ALA A 325 1.53 10.24 14.88
C ALA A 325 2.09 9.70 13.55
N ALA A 326 2.28 10.58 12.57
CA ALA A 326 2.92 10.28 11.31
C ALA A 326 4.42 10.60 11.42
N ILE A 327 5.29 9.58 11.36
CA ILE A 327 6.72 9.68 11.58
C ILE A 327 7.43 9.64 10.23
N ASN A 328 7.88 10.78 9.77
CA ASN A 328 8.56 10.96 8.49
C ASN A 328 10.06 10.73 8.65
N ILE A 329 10.60 9.76 7.92
CA ILE A 329 12.01 9.38 7.95
C ILE A 329 12.74 10.12 6.83
N CYS A 330 13.52 11.13 7.20
CA CYS A 330 14.18 12.03 6.26
C CYS A 330 15.70 12.01 6.43
N ASP A 331 16.42 12.41 5.40
CA ASP A 331 17.84 12.76 5.52
C ASP A 331 18.01 14.20 6.09
N LYS A 332 19.23 14.62 6.29
CA LYS A 332 19.56 15.96 6.81
C LYS A 332 19.04 17.11 5.95
N ASN A 333 18.75 16.86 4.68
CA ASN A 333 18.22 17.85 3.73
C ASN A 333 16.69 17.84 3.68
N GLY A 334 16.02 17.01 4.51
CA GLY A 334 14.57 16.87 4.52
C GLY A 334 14.01 15.89 3.49
N LYS A 335 14.85 15.28 2.65
CA LYS A 335 14.41 14.29 1.67
C LYS A 335 13.95 13.02 2.37
N GLN A 336 12.73 12.55 2.09
CA GLN A 336 12.24 11.28 2.59
C GLN A 336 13.06 10.10 2.05
N ILE A 337 13.49 9.21 2.95
CA ILE A 337 14.39 8.08 2.64
C ILE A 337 13.79 6.72 3.01
N ALA A 338 12.62 6.71 3.61
CA ALA A 338 11.82 5.52 3.89
C ALA A 338 10.35 5.92 4.01
N ALA A 339 9.45 4.95 3.87
CA ALA A 339 8.02 5.16 4.05
C ALA A 339 7.72 5.74 5.45
N THR A 340 6.77 6.67 5.51
CA THR A 340 6.25 7.23 6.75
C THR A 340 5.71 6.10 7.63
N GLN A 341 6.02 6.15 8.92
CA GLN A 341 5.47 5.22 9.91
C GLN A 341 4.35 5.89 10.68
N TYR A 342 3.32 5.13 10.99
CA TYR A 342 2.15 5.62 11.71
C TYR A 342 2.01 4.92 13.06
N ALA A 343 1.67 5.68 14.08
CA ALA A 343 1.38 5.15 15.41
C ALA A 343 0.15 5.82 15.99
N LYS A 344 -0.82 5.03 16.44
CA LYS A 344 -1.94 5.53 17.25
C LYS A 344 -1.46 5.74 18.69
N VAL A 345 -1.75 6.90 19.22
CA VAL A 345 -1.39 7.30 20.59
C VAL A 345 -2.61 7.93 21.24
N GLU A 346 -3.03 7.41 22.38
CA GLU A 346 -4.15 7.96 23.14
C GLU A 346 -3.83 9.41 23.58
N ILE A 347 -4.79 10.30 23.42
CA ILE A 347 -4.63 11.73 23.78
C ILE A 347 -4.23 11.84 25.26
N GLY A 348 -3.18 12.59 25.51
CA GLY A 348 -2.59 12.78 26.84
C GLY A 348 -1.59 11.70 27.28
N LYS A 349 -1.46 10.59 26.53
CA LYS A 349 -0.48 9.53 26.81
C LYS A 349 0.74 9.58 25.88
N THR A 350 1.74 8.78 26.19
CA THR A 350 2.94 8.60 25.37
C THR A 350 3.08 7.16 24.92
N LYS A 351 3.67 6.96 23.72
CA LYS A 351 3.96 5.63 23.16
C LYS A 351 5.37 5.61 22.58
N THR A 352 6.11 4.55 22.89
CA THR A 352 7.42 4.32 22.26
C THR A 352 7.24 3.60 20.93
N VAL A 353 7.78 4.19 19.85
CA VAL A 353 7.75 3.66 18.48
C VAL A 353 9.15 3.20 18.10
N THR A 354 9.24 2.06 17.40
CA THR A 354 10.51 1.56 16.86
C THR A 354 10.70 2.09 15.45
N LEU A 355 11.81 2.79 15.23
CA LEU A 355 12.17 3.38 13.94
C LEU A 355 12.72 2.32 12.97
N PRO A 356 12.51 2.46 11.64
CA PRO A 356 12.94 1.48 10.65
C PRO A 356 14.46 1.49 10.46
N LYS A 357 15.00 0.35 10.06
CA LYS A 357 16.38 0.25 9.58
C LYS A 357 16.45 0.57 8.09
N VAL A 358 16.99 1.74 7.77
CA VAL A 358 17.14 2.22 6.39
C VAL A 358 18.55 1.91 5.88
N ALA A 359 18.64 1.29 4.69
CA ALA A 359 19.92 0.94 4.09
C ALA A 359 20.74 2.21 3.79
N GLY A 360 21.97 2.28 4.29
CA GLY A 360 22.86 3.45 4.12
C GLY A 360 22.67 4.57 5.13
N TYR A 361 21.72 4.43 6.06
CA TYR A 361 21.39 5.48 7.03
C TYR A 361 21.20 4.95 8.44
N ALA A 362 21.32 5.83 9.43
CA ALA A 362 20.95 5.58 10.82
C ALA A 362 20.34 6.85 11.43
N PRO A 363 19.44 6.75 12.42
CA PRO A 363 18.95 7.91 13.15
C PRO A 363 20.11 8.76 13.69
N GLU A 364 20.00 10.08 13.60
CA GLU A 364 21.04 10.99 14.15
C GLU A 364 21.27 10.75 15.65
N THR A 365 20.21 10.46 16.37
CA THR A 365 20.26 10.12 17.80
C THR A 365 20.91 8.78 18.11
N ASN A 366 21.24 7.97 17.09
CA ASN A 366 21.68 6.58 17.19
C ASN A 366 20.65 5.66 17.90
N SER A 367 19.47 6.15 18.27
CA SER A 367 18.38 5.38 18.85
C SER A 367 17.36 5.00 17.78
N TYR A 368 17.01 3.72 17.70
CA TYR A 368 15.90 3.23 16.88
C TYR A 368 14.57 3.21 17.65
N LYS A 369 14.50 3.97 18.75
CA LYS A 369 13.27 4.17 19.51
C LYS A 369 13.04 5.67 19.67
N MET A 370 11.80 6.10 19.48
CA MET A 370 11.34 7.44 19.80
C MET A 370 10.05 7.39 20.58
N THR A 371 9.82 8.40 21.41
CA THR A 371 8.57 8.54 22.17
C THR A 371 7.70 9.58 21.45
N VAL A 372 6.45 9.24 21.21
CA VAL A 372 5.44 10.14 20.67
C VAL A 372 4.38 10.42 21.73
N LYS A 373 3.87 11.64 21.78
CA LYS A 373 2.83 12.08 22.71
C LYS A 373 1.54 12.33 21.96
N GLY A 374 0.43 11.78 22.44
CA GLY A 374 -0.91 12.07 21.90
C GLY A 374 -1.37 13.48 22.30
N THR A 375 -1.76 14.28 21.32
CA THR A 375 -2.34 15.63 21.49
C THR A 375 -3.72 15.67 20.84
N LYS A 376 -4.48 16.76 20.99
CA LYS A 376 -5.80 16.91 20.38
C LYS A 376 -5.77 17.30 18.89
N ASP A 377 -4.59 17.32 18.28
CA ASP A 377 -4.38 17.92 16.96
C ASP A 377 -4.58 16.97 15.77
N GLY A 378 -5.29 15.87 15.95
CA GLY A 378 -5.58 14.91 14.87
C GLY A 378 -4.33 14.13 14.43
N ILE A 379 -3.89 14.28 13.18
CA ILE A 379 -2.65 13.69 12.67
C ILE A 379 -1.49 14.65 12.97
N VAL A 380 -0.53 14.22 13.80
CA VAL A 380 0.67 14.99 14.08
C VAL A 380 1.84 14.45 13.28
N GLN A 381 2.42 15.31 12.47
CA GLN A 381 3.62 15.02 11.69
C GLN A 381 4.86 15.16 12.58
N GLN A 382 5.69 14.14 12.62
CA GLN A 382 6.98 14.15 13.30
C GLN A 382 8.09 13.77 12.35
N LYS A 383 9.11 14.62 12.25
CA LYS A 383 10.26 14.40 11.39
C LYS A 383 11.39 13.75 12.17
N VAL A 384 11.92 12.64 11.66
CA VAL A 384 13.10 11.98 12.21
C VAL A 384 14.22 12.04 11.20
N VAL A 385 15.30 12.72 11.58
CA VAL A 385 16.46 12.88 10.71
C VAL A 385 17.41 11.70 10.86
N TYR A 386 17.83 11.18 9.71
CA TYR A 386 18.83 10.12 9.61
C TYR A 386 20.10 10.66 8.96
N LYS A 387 21.23 10.31 9.55
CA LYS A 387 22.55 10.58 8.99
C LYS A 387 22.97 9.44 8.06
N LYS A 388 23.61 9.79 6.95
CA LYS A 388 24.19 8.82 6.03
C LYS A 388 25.39 8.13 6.69
N LEU A 389 25.40 6.79 6.68
CA LEU A 389 26.52 5.98 7.15
C LEU A 389 27.26 5.38 5.96
N PRO A 390 28.63 5.40 5.97
CA PRO A 390 29.41 4.78 4.90
C PRO A 390 29.05 3.33 4.63
N GLN A 391 28.85 2.52 5.66
CA GLN A 391 28.49 1.10 5.58
C GLN A 391 26.99 0.82 5.54
N GLY A 392 26.15 1.81 5.82
CA GLY A 392 24.72 1.62 6.00
C GLY A 392 24.32 0.89 7.29
N ALA A 393 23.02 0.74 7.51
CA ALA A 393 22.49 -0.02 8.63
C ALA A 393 22.68 -1.52 8.44
N ALA A 394 22.83 -2.25 9.55
CA ALA A 394 22.87 -3.71 9.55
C ALA A 394 21.48 -4.27 9.20
N ILE A 395 21.36 -4.95 8.08
CA ILE A 395 20.12 -5.62 7.67
C ILE A 395 20.27 -7.11 7.92
N ASN A 396 19.30 -7.74 8.60
CA ASN A 396 19.31 -9.17 8.83
C ASN A 396 19.40 -9.94 7.51
N TYR A 397 20.33 -10.89 7.42
CA TYR A 397 20.53 -11.69 6.23
C TYR A 397 20.42 -13.20 6.50
N ASN A 398 21.14 -13.68 7.50
CA ASN A 398 21.07 -15.01 8.11
C ASN A 398 21.14 -16.20 7.15
N TYR A 399 22.11 -16.17 6.22
CA TYR A 399 22.39 -17.26 5.28
C TYR A 399 23.74 -17.91 5.54
N ARG A 400 23.84 -19.22 5.30
CA ARG A 400 25.13 -19.87 5.10
C ARG A 400 25.66 -19.48 3.72
N VAL A 401 26.92 -19.07 3.68
CA VAL A 401 27.60 -18.62 2.47
C VAL A 401 28.96 -19.31 2.33
N LYS A 402 29.33 -19.71 1.12
CA LYS A 402 30.65 -20.22 0.80
C LYS A 402 31.44 -19.16 0.07
N VAL A 403 32.65 -18.86 0.54
CA VAL A 403 33.54 -17.93 -0.17
C VAL A 403 34.12 -18.60 -1.39
N THR A 404 33.82 -18.08 -2.57
CA THR A 404 34.19 -18.69 -3.87
C THR A 404 35.22 -17.91 -4.66
N SER A 405 35.51 -16.67 -4.25
CA SER A 405 36.47 -15.78 -4.91
C SER A 405 37.66 -15.46 -4.00
N LYS A 406 38.88 -15.55 -4.55
CA LYS A 406 40.13 -15.12 -3.90
C LYS A 406 40.33 -13.58 -4.00
N LYS A 407 39.65 -12.91 -4.93
CA LYS A 407 39.82 -11.49 -5.25
C LYS A 407 39.47 -10.58 -4.07
N TYR A 408 38.54 -10.98 -3.21
CA TYR A 408 38.00 -10.14 -2.15
C TYR A 408 38.64 -10.45 -0.80
N LYS A 409 39.02 -9.40 -0.07
CA LYS A 409 39.59 -9.50 1.28
C LYS A 409 38.50 -9.44 2.34
N VAL A 410 38.80 -9.92 3.55
CA VAL A 410 37.97 -9.76 4.75
C VAL A 410 38.49 -8.60 5.58
N TYR A 411 37.60 -7.74 6.02
CA TYR A 411 37.92 -6.55 6.82
C TYR A 411 37.32 -6.66 8.21
N SER A 412 38.03 -6.20 9.23
CA SER A 412 37.54 -6.20 10.62
C SER A 412 36.52 -5.06 10.86
N ASN A 413 36.58 -4.01 10.07
CA ASN A 413 35.68 -2.84 10.12
C ASN A 413 35.55 -2.18 8.74
N PHE A 414 34.69 -1.19 8.63
CA PHE A 414 34.48 -0.41 7.41
C PHE A 414 35.49 0.75 7.22
N ASN A 415 36.50 0.85 8.09
CA ASN A 415 37.73 1.63 7.83
C ASN A 415 38.78 0.77 7.07
N TRP A 416 38.35 -0.35 6.52
CA TRP A 416 39.09 -1.25 5.64
C TRP A 416 40.32 -1.91 6.29
N LYS A 417 40.35 -2.06 7.63
CA LYS A 417 41.40 -2.81 8.32
C LYS A 417 41.30 -4.28 7.93
N LYS A 418 42.26 -4.78 7.16
CA LYS A 418 42.31 -6.18 6.69
C LYS A 418 42.47 -7.14 7.86
N THR A 419 41.78 -8.28 7.81
CA THR A 419 42.04 -9.39 8.74
C THR A 419 43.10 -10.34 8.18
N LYS A 420 43.75 -11.11 9.06
CA LYS A 420 44.69 -12.19 8.64
C LYS A 420 43.94 -13.46 8.16
N THR A 421 42.60 -13.47 8.18
CA THR A 421 41.77 -14.63 7.83
C THR A 421 41.79 -14.92 6.34
N ASN A 422 42.16 -16.12 5.96
CA ASN A 422 41.94 -16.62 4.60
C ASN A 422 40.56 -17.30 4.53
N PRO A 423 39.55 -16.65 3.93
CA PRO A 423 38.19 -17.17 3.90
C PRO A 423 37.91 -18.11 2.71
N TYR A 424 38.81 -18.19 1.72
CA TYR A 424 38.58 -18.87 0.46
C TYR A 424 38.22 -20.36 0.66
N LYS A 425 37.21 -20.84 -0.07
CA LYS A 425 36.61 -22.18 0.00
C LYS A 425 35.94 -22.54 1.33
N LYS A 426 35.98 -21.68 2.35
CA LYS A 426 35.34 -21.89 3.64
C LYS A 426 33.87 -21.43 3.65
N THR A 427 33.10 -22.03 4.55
CA THR A 427 31.69 -21.70 4.77
C THR A 427 31.51 -20.92 6.07
N TYR A 428 30.68 -19.89 6.03
CA TYR A 428 30.36 -19.02 7.14
C TYR A 428 28.85 -18.78 7.23
N VAL A 429 28.38 -18.25 8.35
CA VAL A 429 27.05 -17.66 8.49
C VAL A 429 27.18 -16.16 8.25
N ALA A 430 26.53 -15.65 7.21
CA ALA A 430 26.39 -14.23 6.99
C ALA A 430 25.13 -13.75 7.73
N LYS A 431 25.30 -13.19 8.95
CA LYS A 431 24.18 -12.76 9.78
C LYS A 431 23.56 -11.46 9.27
N TYR A 432 24.39 -10.53 8.81
CA TYR A 432 23.97 -9.21 8.37
C TYR A 432 24.55 -8.86 7.01
N LYS A 433 23.83 -8.01 6.26
CA LYS A 433 24.31 -7.35 5.05
C LYS A 433 24.29 -5.83 5.25
N TYR A 434 25.18 -5.13 4.55
CA TYR A 434 25.38 -3.69 4.61
C TYR A 434 25.48 -3.14 3.19
N SER A 435 24.67 -2.14 2.85
CA SER A 435 24.79 -1.39 1.59
C SER A 435 25.71 -0.21 1.82
N HIS A 436 26.95 -0.31 1.34
CA HIS A 436 27.97 0.70 1.54
C HIS A 436 27.85 1.83 0.50
N GLN A 437 28.22 3.06 0.88
CA GLN A 437 28.19 4.25 0.00
C GLN A 437 29.02 4.11 -1.28
N ASN A 438 30.00 3.18 -1.32
CA ASN A 438 30.78 2.87 -2.53
C ASN A 438 30.02 2.00 -3.55
N GLY A 439 28.70 1.82 -3.39
CA GLY A 439 27.85 1.03 -4.27
C GLY A 439 27.95 -0.49 -4.07
N SER A 440 28.75 -0.97 -3.13
CA SER A 440 28.93 -2.40 -2.86
C SER A 440 28.15 -2.86 -1.63
N THR A 441 27.66 -4.09 -1.69
CA THR A 441 27.07 -4.75 -0.52
C THR A 441 28.12 -5.63 0.18
N TYR A 442 28.19 -5.52 1.49
CA TYR A 442 29.08 -6.32 2.34
C TYR A 442 28.30 -7.22 3.28
N LEU A 443 28.85 -8.39 3.54
CA LEU A 443 28.28 -9.38 4.46
C LEU A 443 29.16 -9.50 5.71
N ALA A 444 28.54 -9.45 6.89
CA ALA A 444 29.19 -9.78 8.15
C ALA A 444 29.24 -11.30 8.30
N LEU A 445 30.45 -11.87 8.26
CA LEU A 445 30.69 -13.29 8.36
C LEU A 445 30.90 -13.71 9.82
N TYR A 446 30.32 -14.84 10.17
CA TYR A 446 30.49 -15.51 11.45
C TYR A 446 30.84 -16.99 11.26
N THR A 447 31.62 -17.54 12.16
CA THR A 447 31.84 -19.00 12.22
C THR A 447 30.53 -19.70 12.59
N LYS A 448 30.47 -21.02 12.42
CA LYS A 448 29.31 -21.82 12.89
C LYS A 448 29.06 -21.70 14.39
N ALA A 449 30.12 -21.48 15.17
CA ALA A 449 30.06 -21.24 16.63
C ALA A 449 29.69 -19.78 16.99
N GLY A 450 29.34 -18.93 16.02
CA GLY A 450 28.88 -17.56 16.29
C GLY A 450 29.99 -16.51 16.43
N LYS A 451 31.28 -16.85 16.31
CA LYS A 451 32.40 -15.90 16.39
C LYS A 451 32.45 -15.04 15.12
N PHE A 452 32.50 -13.71 15.29
CA PHE A 452 32.65 -12.78 14.19
C PHE A 452 34.00 -12.94 13.48
N VAL A 453 34.00 -12.90 12.15
CA VAL A 453 35.17 -13.13 11.28
C VAL A 453 35.57 -11.85 10.56
N GLY A 454 34.60 -11.05 10.18
CA GLY A 454 34.79 -9.79 9.46
C GLY A 454 33.77 -9.56 8.35
N TYR A 455 33.97 -8.50 7.61
CA TYR A 455 33.13 -8.08 6.49
C TYR A 455 33.77 -8.47 5.16
N ILE A 456 32.98 -9.03 4.24
CA ILE A 456 33.41 -9.35 2.89
C ILE A 456 32.41 -8.84 1.87
N ASN A 457 32.87 -8.44 0.69
CA ASN A 457 31.97 -8.07 -0.40
C ASN A 457 31.07 -9.23 -0.79
N GLN A 458 29.79 -9.01 -0.98
CA GLN A 458 28.80 -10.04 -1.31
C GLN A 458 29.15 -10.80 -2.61
N LYS A 459 29.82 -10.17 -3.57
CA LYS A 459 30.29 -10.80 -4.81
C LYS A 459 31.33 -11.91 -4.58
N ALA A 460 31.93 -11.96 -3.39
CA ALA A 460 32.90 -12.98 -3.01
C ALA A 460 32.29 -14.34 -2.68
N VAL A 461 30.98 -14.42 -2.46
CA VAL A 461 30.35 -15.58 -1.85
C VAL A 461 29.21 -16.16 -2.71
N LYS A 462 29.04 -17.47 -2.60
CA LYS A 462 27.84 -18.17 -3.07
C LYS A 462 26.95 -18.45 -1.86
N ARG A 463 25.68 -18.04 -1.95
CA ARG A 463 24.65 -18.37 -0.95
C ARG A 463 24.33 -19.86 -1.03
N LEU A 464 24.23 -20.51 0.12
CA LEU A 464 23.90 -21.93 0.25
C LEU A 464 22.43 -22.09 0.68
N GLY A 465 22.12 -21.86 1.95
CA GLY A 465 20.78 -21.94 2.50
C GLY A 465 20.63 -21.03 3.71
N TYR A 466 19.42 -20.91 4.26
CA TYR A 466 19.22 -20.19 5.52
C TYR A 466 20.02 -20.85 6.66
N ALA A 467 20.58 -20.04 7.55
CA ALA A 467 21.39 -20.55 8.67
C ALA A 467 20.59 -21.48 9.61
N THR A 468 19.28 -21.27 9.70
CA THR A 468 18.34 -22.07 10.50
C THR A 468 17.92 -23.38 9.83
N GLN A 469 18.16 -23.55 8.51
CA GLN A 469 17.81 -24.77 7.81
C GLN A 469 18.97 -25.80 7.88
N PRO A 470 18.67 -27.11 7.98
CA PRO A 470 19.71 -28.13 7.97
C PRO A 470 20.48 -28.15 6.64
N GLU A 471 21.82 -28.35 6.70
CA GLU A 471 22.72 -28.35 5.53
C GLU A 471 22.37 -29.42 4.51
N GLN A 472 21.82 -30.55 4.97
CA GLN A 472 21.39 -31.65 4.09
C GLN A 472 20.11 -31.31 3.29
N GLY A 473 19.42 -30.25 3.62
CA GLY A 473 18.15 -29.90 3.02
C GLY A 473 16.98 -30.79 3.47
N LYS A 474 15.82 -30.62 2.84
CA LYS A 474 14.61 -31.39 3.13
C LYS A 474 14.76 -32.84 2.62
N ALA A 475 14.20 -33.78 3.36
CA ALA A 475 14.07 -35.16 2.93
C ALA A 475 12.95 -35.29 1.88
N TYR A 476 13.29 -35.79 0.70
CA TYR A 476 12.31 -36.13 -0.34
C TYR A 476 12.11 -37.63 -0.41
N LYS A 477 10.88 -38.10 -0.37
CA LYS A 477 10.53 -39.51 -0.56
C LYS A 477 11.12 -40.00 -1.91
N TYR A 478 11.87 -41.11 -1.90
CA TYR A 478 12.54 -41.62 -3.11
C TYR A 478 12.10 -43.03 -3.47
N GLY A 479 12.11 -43.99 -2.53
CA GLY A 479 11.48 -45.30 -2.63
C GLY A 479 12.08 -46.24 -3.71
N LYS A 480 13.32 -46.02 -4.15
CA LYS A 480 13.95 -46.83 -5.22
C LYS A 480 14.93 -47.88 -4.67
N ARG A 481 14.95 -49.09 -5.26
CA ARG A 481 16.04 -50.06 -5.03
C ARG A 481 17.27 -49.58 -5.78
N VAL A 482 18.43 -49.60 -5.11
CA VAL A 482 19.70 -49.12 -5.67
C VAL A 482 20.82 -50.08 -5.37
N LYS A 483 21.68 -50.35 -6.36
CA LYS A 483 22.91 -51.13 -6.21
C LYS A 483 24.10 -50.18 -6.18
N ILE A 484 25.01 -50.34 -5.21
CA ILE A 484 26.21 -49.52 -5.10
C ILE A 484 27.24 -50.01 -6.12
N THR A 485 27.53 -49.19 -7.13
CA THR A 485 28.38 -49.58 -8.28
C THR A 485 29.76 -48.92 -8.27
N LYS A 486 29.99 -47.93 -7.44
CA LYS A 486 31.26 -47.20 -7.37
C LYS A 486 31.91 -47.34 -6.00
N LYS A 487 33.15 -47.84 -5.95
CA LYS A 487 33.91 -48.18 -4.73
C LYS A 487 34.46 -46.94 -4.01
N ASN A 488 34.68 -45.84 -4.73
CA ASN A 488 35.35 -44.65 -4.24
C ASN A 488 34.44 -43.70 -3.42
N TYR A 489 33.14 -43.98 -3.29
CA TYR A 489 32.22 -43.20 -2.48
C TYR A 489 32.08 -43.79 -1.08
N LYS A 490 32.18 -42.91 -0.09
CA LYS A 490 32.07 -43.29 1.32
C LYS A 490 30.61 -43.26 1.79
N LEU A 491 30.29 -44.20 2.68
CA LEU A 491 29.04 -44.22 3.42
C LEU A 491 29.18 -43.40 4.72
N TYR A 492 28.18 -42.59 5.05
CA TYR A 492 28.17 -41.77 6.25
C TYR A 492 27.01 -42.13 7.15
N LYS A 493 27.22 -42.10 8.50
CA LYS A 493 26.17 -42.33 9.50
C LYS A 493 25.24 -41.14 9.62
N ASN A 494 25.73 -39.94 9.36
CA ASN A 494 25.01 -38.68 9.45
C ASN A 494 25.59 -37.62 8.50
N PHE A 495 24.96 -36.44 8.43
CA PHE A 495 25.43 -35.31 7.63
C PHE A 495 26.52 -34.45 8.32
N GLN A 496 27.00 -34.86 9.50
CA GLN A 496 28.28 -34.39 10.08
C GLN A 496 29.46 -35.20 9.53
N TRP A 497 29.23 -36.05 8.52
CA TRP A 497 30.23 -36.83 7.78
C TRP A 497 30.92 -37.88 8.60
N LYS A 498 30.30 -38.40 9.67
CA LYS A 498 30.82 -39.53 10.43
C LYS A 498 30.79 -40.76 9.53
N LYS A 499 31.98 -41.28 9.16
CA LYS A 499 32.10 -42.44 8.28
C LYS A 499 31.48 -43.68 8.91
N SER A 500 30.79 -44.45 8.10
CA SER A 500 30.33 -45.81 8.48
C SER A 500 31.41 -46.83 8.13
N LYS A 501 31.59 -47.80 9.01
CA LYS A 501 32.46 -48.96 8.76
C LYS A 501 31.82 -50.04 7.84
N THR A 502 30.51 -49.91 7.54
CA THR A 502 29.73 -50.87 6.75
C THR A 502 30.20 -50.89 5.29
N LYS A 503 30.63 -52.07 4.83
CA LYS A 503 31.01 -52.33 3.42
C LYS A 503 29.73 -52.46 2.58
N VAL A 504 29.49 -51.53 1.67
CA VAL A 504 28.26 -51.45 0.86
C VAL A 504 28.47 -51.69 -0.64
N TYR A 505 29.70 -51.71 -1.11
CA TYR A 505 30.04 -51.92 -2.53
C TYR A 505 29.43 -53.22 -3.07
N LYS A 506 28.89 -53.20 -4.28
CA LYS A 506 28.17 -54.28 -4.97
C LYS A 506 26.88 -54.74 -4.30
N LYS A 507 26.51 -54.21 -3.12
CA LYS A 507 25.27 -54.57 -2.41
C LYS A 507 24.10 -53.71 -2.86
N THR A 508 22.88 -54.27 -2.68
CA THR A 508 21.60 -53.59 -3.02
C THR A 508 20.88 -53.18 -1.75
N TYR A 509 20.32 -51.97 -1.77
CA TYR A 509 19.57 -51.37 -0.67
C TYR A 509 18.31 -50.65 -1.18
N THR A 510 17.39 -50.35 -0.30
CA THR A 510 16.27 -49.42 -0.59
C THR A 510 16.69 -48.01 -0.22
N ALA A 511 16.74 -47.10 -1.18
CA ALA A 511 16.94 -45.70 -0.95
C ALA A 511 15.57 -45.05 -0.65
N LYS A 512 15.19 -44.96 0.65
CA LYS A 512 13.86 -44.40 1.04
C LYS A 512 13.77 -42.91 0.80
N TYR A 513 14.83 -42.16 1.07
CA TYR A 513 14.86 -40.69 0.97
C TYR A 513 16.05 -40.20 0.18
N ARG A 514 15.86 -39.07 -0.49
CA ARG A 514 16.89 -38.31 -1.20
C ARG A 514 17.00 -36.90 -0.60
N TYR A 515 18.23 -36.43 -0.46
CA TYR A 515 18.56 -35.12 0.06
C TYR A 515 19.35 -34.33 -0.97
N LYS A 516 19.01 -33.03 -1.15
CA LYS A 516 19.80 -32.10 -1.96
C LYS A 516 20.64 -31.26 -1.01
N HIS A 517 21.87 -31.75 -0.75
CA HIS A 517 22.77 -31.08 0.19
C HIS A 517 23.32 -29.77 -0.40
N GLU A 518 23.55 -28.76 0.43
CA GLU A 518 24.07 -27.47 0.00
C GLU A 518 25.49 -27.48 -0.55
N ASN A 519 26.24 -28.57 -0.35
CA ASN A 519 27.52 -28.82 -1.06
C ASN A 519 27.35 -29.09 -2.56
N GLY A 520 26.12 -29.08 -3.08
CA GLY A 520 25.78 -29.30 -4.48
C GLY A 520 25.52 -30.76 -4.86
N TYR A 521 25.73 -31.70 -3.95
CA TYR A 521 25.50 -33.12 -4.22
C TYR A 521 24.17 -33.62 -3.69
N LYS A 522 23.67 -34.70 -4.32
CA LYS A 522 22.49 -35.43 -3.84
C LYS A 522 22.96 -36.63 -3.05
N TYR A 523 22.30 -36.88 -1.91
CA TYR A 523 22.58 -38.05 -1.06
C TYR A 523 21.33 -38.90 -0.90
N LEU A 524 21.52 -40.20 -0.78
CA LEU A 524 20.47 -41.18 -0.59
C LEU A 524 20.61 -41.80 0.80
N ALA A 525 19.50 -41.88 1.53
CA ALA A 525 19.41 -42.65 2.76
C ALA A 525 19.11 -44.11 2.42
N LEU A 526 20.06 -45.01 2.73
CA LEU A 526 19.99 -46.42 2.42
C LEU A 526 19.41 -47.21 3.59
N TYR A 527 18.57 -48.19 3.24
CA TYR A 527 17.95 -49.11 4.20
C TYR A 527 18.09 -50.56 3.69
N THR A 528 18.24 -51.52 4.60
CA THR A 528 18.18 -52.96 4.29
C THR A 528 16.77 -53.36 3.82
N LYS A 529 16.62 -54.59 3.33
CA LYS A 529 15.30 -55.15 2.97
C LYS A 529 14.35 -55.20 4.19
N SER A 530 14.91 -55.44 5.39
CA SER A 530 14.20 -55.41 6.67
C SER A 530 13.90 -54.02 7.22
N GLY A 531 14.25 -52.95 6.47
CA GLY A 531 13.94 -51.55 6.89
C GLY A 531 14.98 -50.91 7.81
N LYS A 532 16.08 -51.56 8.18
CA LYS A 532 17.12 -50.98 9.04
C LYS A 532 17.94 -49.96 8.28
N PHE A 533 18.13 -48.77 8.89
CA PHE A 533 18.95 -47.69 8.30
C PHE A 533 20.44 -48.10 8.25
N VAL A 534 21.09 -47.85 7.10
CA VAL A 534 22.47 -48.23 6.83
C VAL A 534 23.40 -47.01 6.80
N GLY A 535 22.92 -45.91 6.25
CA GLY A 535 23.68 -44.68 6.13
C GLY A 535 23.33 -43.86 4.90
N TYR A 536 24.04 -42.73 4.75
CA TYR A 536 23.90 -41.82 3.62
C TYR A 536 25.05 -42.01 2.62
N ILE A 537 24.72 -42.10 1.33
CA ILE A 537 25.71 -42.21 0.25
C ILE A 537 25.41 -41.19 -0.86
N ASN A 538 26.44 -40.68 -1.52
CA ASN A 538 26.27 -39.83 -2.68
C ASN A 538 25.50 -40.55 -3.79
N SER A 539 24.51 -39.91 -4.40
CA SER A 539 23.68 -40.54 -5.44
C SER A 539 24.46 -40.98 -6.69
N LYS A 540 25.66 -40.43 -6.93
CA LYS A 540 26.55 -40.85 -8.02
C LYS A 540 27.19 -42.21 -7.80
N ALA A 541 27.11 -42.75 -6.59
CA ALA A 541 27.68 -44.05 -6.21
C ALA A 541 26.79 -45.23 -6.62
N VAL A 542 25.55 -44.99 -7.03
CA VAL A 542 24.54 -46.04 -7.19
C VAL A 542 23.93 -46.07 -8.59
N ARG A 543 23.40 -47.24 -8.97
CA ARG A 543 22.50 -47.46 -10.09
C ARG A 543 21.14 -47.93 -9.54
N ILE A 544 20.05 -47.43 -10.08
CA ILE A 544 18.71 -47.94 -9.79
C ILE A 544 18.61 -49.35 -10.37
N VAL A 545 18.04 -50.26 -9.61
CA VAL A 545 17.73 -51.62 -10.03
C VAL A 545 16.25 -51.88 -9.86
N LYS A 546 15.67 -52.64 -10.77
CA LYS A 546 14.29 -53.08 -10.70
C LYS A 546 14.03 -53.94 -9.47
#